data_71965ee1d58412b1dd06a993fed10327
#
_entry.id   71965ee1d58412b1dd06a993fed10327
#
_cell.length_a   1.000
_cell.length_b   1.000
_cell.length_c   1.000
_cell.angle_alpha   90.00
_cell.angle_beta   90.00
_cell.angle_gamma   90.00
#
_symmetry.space_group_name_H-M   'P 1'
#
loop_
_entity.id
_entity.type
_entity.pdbx_description
1 polymer ?
#
loop_
_entity_poly.entity_id
_entity_poly.type
_entity_poly.pdbx_seq_one_letter_code
_entity_poly.pdbx_strand_id
1 'polypeptide(L)'
;MKIYIAGPMTGIPEFNYSAFNAAAEALRAIGHDVLNPTDVEKRNDTGKPQAWDWYMRHALRMVLDSDAIALLPGWENSRGATLEFHVANSLGLPIQSVAQWLAN
;
A
#
# COMPACT_ATOMS: atom_id res chain seq x y z
N MET A 1 -8.17 9.94 8.62
CA MET A 1 -6.72 9.83 8.44
C MET A 1 -6.41 9.44 7.00
N LYS A 2 -5.25 9.83 6.53
CA LYS A 2 -4.77 9.41 5.20
C LYS A 2 -3.96 8.12 5.39
N ILE A 3 -4.48 7.00 4.91
CA ILE A 3 -3.92 5.66 5.13
C ILE A 3 -3.33 5.11 3.83
N TYR A 4 -2.09 4.66 3.89
CA TYR A 4 -1.45 3.93 2.80
C TYR A 4 -1.62 2.42 3.02
N ILE A 5 -1.98 1.68 1.97
CA ILE A 5 -2.12 0.22 2.06
C ILE A 5 -0.83 -0.43 1.60
N ALA A 6 -0.24 -1.27 2.46
CA ALA A 6 0.96 -2.04 2.14
C ALA A 6 0.62 -3.54 2.13
N GLY A 7 1.12 -4.25 1.13
CA GLY A 7 0.86 -5.68 1.01
C GLY A 7 1.58 -6.31 -0.18
N PRO A 8 1.45 -7.62 -0.33
CA PRO A 8 2.16 -8.35 -1.37
C PRO A 8 1.51 -8.14 -2.75
N MET A 9 2.34 -7.96 -3.76
CA MET A 9 1.93 -7.87 -5.17
C MET A 9 2.66 -8.88 -6.04
N THR A 10 3.99 -8.88 -6.00
CA THR A 10 4.83 -9.74 -6.84
C THR A 10 4.54 -11.21 -6.59
N GLY A 11 4.32 -11.97 -7.65
CA GLY A 11 4.07 -13.42 -7.56
C GLY A 11 2.62 -13.79 -7.25
N ILE A 12 1.74 -12.81 -7.08
CA ILE A 12 0.31 -13.04 -6.84
C ILE A 12 -0.46 -12.72 -8.11
N PRO A 13 -1.48 -13.53 -8.50
CA PRO A 13 -2.27 -13.24 -9.70
C PRO A 13 -2.79 -11.82 -9.70
N GLU A 14 -2.66 -11.14 -10.84
CA GLU A 14 -3.06 -9.75 -11.05
C GLU A 14 -2.44 -8.79 -10.03
N PHE A 15 -1.25 -9.13 -9.52
CA PHE A 15 -0.52 -8.34 -8.52
C PHE A 15 -1.36 -8.03 -7.28
N ASN A 16 -2.30 -8.92 -6.95
CA ASN A 16 -3.17 -8.79 -5.78
C ASN A 16 -4.06 -7.53 -5.79
N TYR A 17 -4.33 -6.97 -6.95
CA TYR A 17 -5.09 -5.73 -7.07
C TYR A 17 -6.47 -5.80 -6.44
N SER A 18 -7.16 -6.95 -6.52
CA SER A 18 -8.49 -7.07 -5.94
C SER A 18 -8.47 -6.90 -4.42
N ALA A 19 -7.45 -7.43 -3.73
CA ALA A 19 -7.31 -7.26 -2.28
C ALA A 19 -7.02 -5.80 -1.91
N PHE A 20 -6.13 -5.14 -2.64
CA PHE A 20 -5.85 -3.72 -2.43
C PHE A 20 -7.08 -2.86 -2.64
N ASN A 21 -7.81 -3.10 -3.73
CA ASN A 21 -8.98 -2.30 -4.07
C ASN A 21 -10.13 -2.54 -3.07
N ALA A 22 -10.34 -3.78 -2.62
CA ALA A 22 -11.34 -4.08 -1.61
C ALA A 22 -11.01 -3.41 -0.27
N ALA A 23 -9.74 -3.44 0.14
CA ALA A 23 -9.31 -2.75 1.36
C ALA A 23 -9.49 -1.24 1.26
N ALA A 24 -9.13 -0.65 0.12
CA ALA A 24 -9.29 0.78 -0.10
C ALA A 24 -10.77 1.19 -0.02
N GLU A 25 -11.66 0.43 -0.65
CA GLU A 25 -13.08 0.70 -0.63
C GLU A 25 -13.63 0.63 0.81
N ALA A 26 -13.26 -0.40 1.56
CA ALA A 26 -13.74 -0.59 2.93
C ALA A 26 -13.25 0.53 3.86
N LEU A 27 -11.98 0.92 3.76
CA LEU A 27 -11.42 2.01 4.57
C LEU A 27 -12.05 3.36 4.22
N ARG A 28 -12.29 3.62 2.94
CA ARG A 28 -12.97 4.85 2.50
C ARG A 28 -14.41 4.90 3.00
N ALA A 29 -15.08 3.75 3.06
CA ALA A 29 -16.46 3.67 3.53
C ALA A 29 -16.63 4.09 4.99
N ILE A 30 -15.59 3.94 5.80
CA ILE A 30 -15.61 4.38 7.21
C ILE A 30 -14.94 5.75 7.42
N GLY A 31 -14.70 6.50 6.35
CA GLY A 31 -14.30 7.89 6.41
C GLY A 31 -12.81 8.20 6.28
N HIS A 32 -11.98 7.22 5.96
CA HIS A 32 -10.55 7.49 5.73
C HIS A 32 -10.26 7.91 4.30
N ASP A 33 -9.25 8.76 4.11
CA ASP A 33 -8.61 8.94 2.82
C ASP A 33 -7.63 7.78 2.63
N VAL A 34 -7.54 7.24 1.42
CA VAL A 34 -6.69 6.08 1.16
C VAL A 34 -5.77 6.35 -0.01
N LEU A 35 -4.49 6.08 0.21
CA LEU A 35 -3.48 6.02 -0.84
C LEU A 35 -3.29 4.55 -1.22
N ASN A 36 -3.72 4.20 -2.43
CA ASN A 36 -3.69 2.82 -2.91
C ASN A 36 -2.54 2.64 -3.89
N PRO A 37 -1.55 1.77 -3.59
CA PRO A 37 -0.40 1.60 -4.47
C PRO A 37 -0.74 1.05 -5.85
N THR A 38 -1.93 0.50 -6.06
CA THR A 38 -2.37 0.11 -7.40
C THR A 38 -2.46 1.31 -8.34
N ASP A 39 -2.59 2.52 -7.80
CA ASP A 39 -2.65 3.75 -8.58
C ASP A 39 -1.28 4.14 -9.16
N VAL A 40 -0.19 3.55 -8.68
CA VAL A 40 1.16 3.84 -9.20
C VAL A 40 1.26 3.49 -10.68
N GLU A 41 0.64 2.38 -11.13
CA GLU A 41 0.68 1.99 -12.53
C GLU A 41 0.06 3.03 -13.44
N LYS A 42 -0.87 3.84 -12.96
CA LYS A 42 -1.49 4.92 -13.73
C LYS A 42 -0.50 6.02 -14.11
N ARG A 43 0.65 6.08 -13.41
CA ARG A 43 1.73 7.04 -13.71
C ARG A 43 2.70 6.52 -14.76
N ASN A 44 2.57 5.26 -15.14
CA ASN A 44 3.39 4.64 -16.16
C ASN A 44 2.76 4.92 -17.54
N ASP A 45 3.32 5.89 -18.25
CA ASP A 45 2.84 6.29 -19.57
C ASP A 45 3.61 5.66 -20.73
N THR A 46 4.55 4.76 -20.43
CA THR A 46 5.42 4.15 -21.44
C THR A 46 4.76 2.98 -22.18
N GLY A 47 3.69 2.41 -21.63
CA GLY A 47 3.08 1.19 -22.13
C GLY A 47 3.88 -0.08 -21.87
N LYS A 48 4.96 0.00 -21.10
CA LYS A 48 5.84 -1.13 -20.77
C LYS A 48 6.03 -1.23 -19.26
N PRO A 49 6.25 -2.46 -18.73
CA PRO A 49 6.58 -2.62 -17.31
C PRO A 49 7.86 -1.84 -16.98
N GLN A 50 7.88 -1.25 -15.79
CA GLN A 50 9.04 -0.55 -15.26
C GLN A 50 9.80 -1.44 -14.29
N ALA A 51 11.03 -1.06 -13.95
CA ALA A 51 11.83 -1.77 -12.96
C ALA A 51 11.21 -1.61 -11.56
N TRP A 52 11.50 -2.56 -10.67
CA TRP A 52 10.98 -2.57 -9.31
C TRP A 52 11.24 -1.27 -8.57
N ASP A 53 12.44 -0.69 -8.71
CA ASP A 53 12.80 0.57 -8.04
C ASP A 53 11.96 1.76 -8.53
N TRP A 54 11.51 1.76 -9.79
CA TRP A 54 10.60 2.78 -10.28
C TRP A 54 9.28 2.75 -9.51
N TYR A 55 8.70 1.54 -9.35
CA TYR A 55 7.46 1.38 -8.59
C TYR A 55 7.66 1.77 -7.12
N MET A 56 8.78 1.34 -6.52
CA MET A 56 9.04 1.63 -5.11
C MET A 56 9.26 3.10 -4.83
N ARG A 57 9.88 3.83 -5.74
CA ARG A 57 10.04 5.27 -5.57
C ARG A 57 8.69 5.98 -5.47
N HIS A 58 7.74 5.60 -6.34
CA HIS A 58 6.38 6.16 -6.29
C HIS A 58 5.63 5.71 -5.04
N ALA A 59 5.72 4.44 -4.69
CA ALA A 59 5.06 3.90 -3.51
C ALA A 59 5.58 4.55 -2.21
N LEU A 60 6.89 4.71 -2.09
CA LEU A 60 7.47 5.35 -0.91
C LEU A 60 7.06 6.81 -0.77
N ARG A 61 6.87 7.54 -1.88
CA ARG A 61 6.32 8.90 -1.82
C ARG A 61 4.91 8.88 -1.22
N MET A 62 4.10 7.88 -1.57
CA MET A 62 2.76 7.72 -0.98
C MET A 62 2.84 7.42 0.51
N VAL A 63 3.80 6.58 0.94
CA VAL A 63 4.03 6.32 2.37
C VAL A 63 4.36 7.63 3.09
N LEU A 64 5.26 8.44 2.54
CA LEU A 64 5.66 9.70 3.15
C LEU A 64 4.52 10.72 3.23
N ASP A 65 3.56 10.63 2.31
CA ASP A 65 2.39 11.52 2.30
C ASP A 65 1.25 11.01 3.18
N SER A 66 1.38 9.80 3.75
CA SER A 66 0.32 9.22 4.57
C SER A 66 0.49 9.54 6.05
N ASP A 67 -0.59 9.37 6.80
CA ASP A 67 -0.61 9.51 8.26
C ASP A 67 -0.47 8.16 8.95
N ALA A 68 -0.78 7.09 8.28
CA ALA A 68 -0.85 5.74 8.86
C ALA A 68 -0.75 4.66 7.77
N ILE A 69 -0.48 3.45 8.20
CA ILE A 69 -0.33 2.28 7.30
C ILE A 69 -1.34 1.21 7.68
N ALA A 70 -1.99 0.63 6.66
CA ALA A 70 -2.82 -0.56 6.78
C ALA A 70 -2.15 -1.72 6.05
N LEU A 71 -1.92 -2.82 6.75
CA LEU A 71 -1.21 -3.98 6.22
C LEU A 71 -2.19 -5.04 5.75
N LEU A 72 -1.99 -5.53 4.52
CA LEU A 72 -2.71 -6.69 3.99
C LEU A 72 -2.02 -7.99 4.44
N PRO A 73 -2.77 -9.10 4.55
CA PRO A 73 -2.16 -10.40 4.87
C PRO A 73 -1.05 -10.77 3.89
N GLY A 74 0.03 -11.33 4.40
CA GLY A 74 1.17 -11.74 3.59
C GLY A 74 2.21 -10.65 3.35
N TRP A 75 2.05 -9.48 3.91
CA TRP A 75 2.98 -8.36 3.73
C TRP A 75 4.41 -8.72 4.14
N GLU A 76 4.58 -9.62 5.14
CA GLU A 76 5.88 -10.01 5.68
C GLU A 76 6.75 -10.72 4.64
N ASN A 77 6.13 -11.32 3.63
CA ASN A 77 6.81 -12.05 2.57
C ASN A 77 7.07 -11.16 1.34
N SER A 78 6.69 -9.91 1.39
CA SER A 78 6.84 -8.96 0.28
C SER A 78 8.02 -8.04 0.54
N ARG A 79 8.97 -8.03 -0.42
CA ARG A 79 10.13 -7.13 -0.36
C ARG A 79 9.70 -5.66 -0.30
N GLY A 80 8.71 -5.29 -1.11
CA GLY A 80 8.23 -3.91 -1.15
C GLY A 80 7.48 -3.54 0.11
N ALA A 81 6.56 -4.39 0.57
CA ALA A 81 5.76 -4.11 1.77
C ALA A 81 6.62 -4.05 3.02
N THR A 82 7.65 -4.89 3.15
CA THR A 82 8.57 -4.83 4.30
C THR A 82 9.40 -3.56 4.29
N LEU A 83 9.80 -3.07 3.13
CA LEU A 83 10.49 -1.78 3.03
C LEU A 83 9.57 -0.62 3.43
N GLU A 84 8.34 -0.64 2.95
CA GLU A 84 7.33 0.37 3.32
C GLU A 84 7.04 0.37 4.81
N PHE A 85 6.92 -0.84 5.39
CA PHE A 85 6.77 -1.00 6.84
C PHE A 85 7.96 -0.38 7.59
N HIS A 86 9.18 -0.68 7.15
CA HIS A 86 10.40 -0.18 7.79
C HIS A 86 10.44 1.36 7.77
N VAL A 87 10.13 1.97 6.65
CA VAL A 87 10.12 3.44 6.53
C VAL A 87 9.05 4.04 7.45
N ALA A 88 7.83 3.51 7.40
CA ALA A 88 6.72 4.01 8.21
C ALA A 88 7.00 3.86 9.71
N ASN A 89 7.53 2.70 10.11
CA ASN A 89 7.88 2.43 11.50
C ASN A 89 8.98 3.38 11.98
N SER A 90 9.97 3.62 11.14
CA SER A 90 11.07 4.55 11.47
C SER A 90 10.59 5.99 11.64
N LEU A 91 9.52 6.35 10.95
CA LEU A 91 8.91 7.69 11.06
C LEU A 91 7.87 7.79 12.18
N GLY A 92 7.61 6.70 12.89
CA GLY A 92 6.62 6.70 13.98
C GLY A 92 5.17 6.73 13.53
N LEU A 93 4.88 6.34 12.28
CA LEU A 93 3.49 6.30 11.81
C LEU A 93 2.74 5.13 12.46
N PRO A 94 1.45 5.31 12.82
CA PRO A 94 0.64 4.20 13.28
C PRO A 94 0.52 3.11 12.21
N ILE A 95 0.73 1.86 12.59
CA ILE A 95 0.69 0.71 11.67
C ILE A 95 -0.21 -0.36 12.28
N GLN A 96 -1.27 -0.73 11.54
CA GLN A 96 -2.17 -1.81 11.93
C GLN A 96 -2.55 -2.59 10.67
N SER A 97 -3.06 -3.81 10.85
CA SER A 97 -3.64 -4.55 9.73
C SER A 97 -4.89 -3.83 9.22
N VAL A 98 -5.28 -4.12 7.97
CA VAL A 98 -6.54 -3.62 7.43
C VAL A 98 -7.70 -4.03 8.35
N ALA A 99 -7.72 -5.30 8.78
CA ALA A 99 -8.77 -5.80 9.67
C ALA A 99 -8.86 -5.00 10.98
N GLN A 100 -7.73 -4.64 11.58
CA GLN A 100 -7.69 -3.85 12.80
C GLN A 100 -8.22 -2.43 12.57
N TRP A 101 -7.87 -1.79 11.46
CA TRP A 101 -8.40 -0.47 11.12
C TRP A 101 -9.91 -0.50 10.94
N LEU A 102 -10.45 -1.58 10.34
CA LEU A 102 -11.89 -1.74 10.11
C LEU A 102 -12.66 -2.05 11.39
N ALA A 103 -11.99 -2.63 12.38
CA ALA A 103 -12.60 -2.99 13.67
C ALA A 103 -12.69 -1.82 14.65
N ASN A 104 -11.99 -0.75 14.39
CA ASN A 104 -11.94 0.40 15.30
C ASN A 104 -13.14 1.33 15.12
#